data_32cbff5c4c738657ba50a45006930e81
#
_entry.id   32cbff5c4c738657ba50a45006930e81
#
_cell.length_a   1.000
_cell.length_b   1.000
_cell.length_c   1.000
_cell.angle_alpha   90.00
_cell.angle_beta   90.00
_cell.angle_gamma   90.00
#
_symmetry.space_group_name_H-M   'P 1'
#
loop_
_entity.id
_entity.type
_entity.pdbx_description
1 polymer ?
#
loop_
_entity_poly.entity_id
_entity_poly.type
_entity_poly.pdbx_seq_one_letter_code
_entity_poly.pdbx_strand_id
1 'polypeptide(L)'
;MKRKVLAALLCAVLLGAAPVYAAENQSGETVSVSEDVSSDVSPEKGSENETPVVALTSGFQWITGSDGQAKLYYVTAGGSISRGNHTAYTRAEDTVSWLVVDGKWYLVDVSDGHLLSGWQTVDHNLYYFNPDTYAMETGNQTRGGWAMIDGQWYSFRSWGGARKGWYFYDNCWYYLYADGHMENTSATVNGKTYFFRSWGGIYANAVVSSGDARYYVQADGSVCTKTGWIKDKNKWYWIKDGSGRLAQNEWITYDNNRYYLKADGTMASSEWIDDTWYFKSWGGMYKGGWLKVDRVWYYLNEDGTKHADGWLYYLNNWYYLKDGGRMAANEWIKHDNNWYYFKSWGGMYHDEWLVKGGSSYYFRSWGGMYSSTTVTIGGRQYTFDESGHKVSVQSEWTKLASGLKAAKTHNQLIFVSASSTTATIAMVTRDADGTWSEDLCTSGYVGSAGVGETTEWNHRTPRGQFGFTYAFGILPNPGTKLSYTQVDDTYYWVDDVNSRYYNQFVTTKTTPKAWNSAEHIIEINPAYHYVLSLDYNPNCTPGVGSAIFLHCSTNRPTGGCISVPENQMITILKNVQPGCQIIIDSASELKNY
;
A
#
# COMPACT_ATOMS: atom_id res chain seq x y z
N MET A 1 -35.41 -3.21 0.92
CA MET A 1 -36.50 -3.12 1.92
C MET A 1 -35.94 -3.10 3.32
N LYS A 2 -36.47 -2.18 4.09
CA LYS A 2 -36.31 -1.95 5.55
C LYS A 2 -34.99 -1.37 6.07
N ARG A 3 -35.07 -0.06 6.23
CA ARG A 3 -34.38 0.83 7.13
C ARG A 3 -34.51 0.39 8.60
N LYS A 4 -33.48 0.58 9.41
CA LYS A 4 -33.52 1.02 10.83
C LYS A 4 -32.19 1.73 11.07
N VAL A 5 -32.19 3.00 11.10
CA VAL A 5 -32.36 4.01 12.15
C VAL A 5 -31.17 4.04 13.11
N LEU A 6 -30.44 5.11 12.93
CA LEU A 6 -29.36 5.71 13.73
C LEU A 6 -29.87 6.08 15.14
N ALA A 7 -29.07 5.80 16.16
CA ALA A 7 -29.09 6.58 17.38
C ALA A 7 -27.64 7.03 17.67
N ALA A 8 -27.41 8.29 17.38
CA ALA A 8 -26.22 9.01 17.79
C ALA A 8 -26.39 9.41 19.25
N LEU A 9 -25.44 9.02 20.12
CA LEU A 9 -25.26 9.68 21.41
C LEU A 9 -23.93 10.40 21.37
N LEU A 10 -24.03 11.72 21.27
CA LEU A 10 -22.94 12.65 21.59
C LEU A 10 -22.63 12.50 23.08
N CYS A 11 -21.40 12.11 23.42
CA CYS A 11 -20.80 12.40 24.72
C CYS A 11 -19.71 13.44 24.50
N ALA A 12 -20.00 14.62 25.00
CA ALA A 12 -19.10 15.75 25.04
C ALA A 12 -17.86 15.42 25.89
N VAL A 13 -16.70 15.68 25.33
CA VAL A 13 -15.42 15.70 26.04
C VAL A 13 -15.40 16.97 26.88
N LEU A 14 -15.59 16.82 28.18
CA LEU A 14 -15.22 17.84 29.16
C LEU A 14 -13.80 17.57 29.63
N LEU A 15 -12.86 18.33 29.11
CA LEU A 15 -11.54 18.55 29.69
C LEU A 15 -11.72 19.24 31.04
N GLY A 16 -11.71 18.44 32.12
CA GLY A 16 -11.62 18.94 33.48
C GLY A 16 -10.16 19.19 33.84
N ALA A 17 -9.76 20.45 33.84
CA ALA A 17 -8.50 20.87 34.43
C ALA A 17 -8.51 20.58 35.94
N ALA A 18 -7.44 19.98 36.43
CA ALA A 18 -7.19 19.83 37.86
C ALA A 18 -7.05 21.24 38.48
N PRO A 19 -7.69 21.49 39.62
CA PRO A 19 -7.40 22.72 40.32
C PRO A 19 -6.05 22.61 41.01
N VAL A 20 -5.15 23.47 40.65
CA VAL A 20 -3.94 23.80 41.40
C VAL A 20 -4.42 24.60 42.61
N TYR A 21 -4.35 24.00 43.79
CA TYR A 21 -4.48 24.78 45.04
C TYR A 21 -3.16 25.47 45.32
N ALA A 22 -3.15 26.76 45.12
CA ALA A 22 -2.15 27.66 45.66
C ALA A 22 -2.32 27.69 47.18
N ALA A 23 -1.25 27.45 47.89
CA ALA A 23 -1.18 27.71 49.32
C ALA A 23 -1.14 29.24 49.52
N GLU A 24 -2.19 29.82 49.98
CA GLU A 24 -2.17 31.18 50.56
C GLU A 24 -1.59 31.10 51.95
N ASN A 25 -0.41 31.69 52.10
CA ASN A 25 0.15 32.06 53.41
C ASN A 25 -0.71 33.19 53.99
N GLN A 26 -1.47 32.87 55.03
CA GLN A 26 -1.91 33.93 55.92
C GLN A 26 -0.95 34.01 57.11
N SER A 27 -0.29 35.14 57.15
CA SER A 27 0.52 35.62 58.27
C SER A 27 -0.35 35.75 59.52
N GLY A 28 -0.09 34.88 60.49
CA GLY A 28 -0.62 35.10 61.84
C GLY A 28 0.18 36.19 62.53
N GLU A 29 -0.53 37.19 62.95
CA GLU A 29 0.01 38.26 63.80
C GLU A 29 0.49 37.68 65.11
N THR A 30 1.74 37.88 65.41
CA THR A 30 2.31 37.74 66.76
C THR A 30 1.85 38.93 67.57
N VAL A 31 0.97 38.69 68.51
CA VAL A 31 0.76 39.66 69.59
C VAL A 31 1.80 39.43 70.65
N SER A 32 2.77 40.31 70.70
CA SER A 32 3.69 40.47 71.80
C SER A 32 2.95 41.17 72.96
N VAL A 33 2.90 40.53 74.08
CA VAL A 33 2.54 41.18 75.32
C VAL A 33 3.84 41.44 76.07
N SER A 34 4.12 42.71 76.21
CA SER A 34 5.24 43.27 76.94
C SER A 34 5.12 42.99 78.43
N GLU A 35 6.23 42.65 79.05
CA GLU A 35 6.53 42.80 80.47
C GLU A 35 6.48 44.25 80.89
N ASP A 36 5.90 44.51 82.07
CA ASP A 36 6.33 45.58 82.96
C ASP A 36 5.89 45.17 84.42
N VAL A 37 6.78 44.77 85.24
CA VAL A 37 7.68 45.34 86.25
C VAL A 37 6.97 46.11 87.33
N SER A 38 7.24 45.63 88.46
CA SER A 38 7.77 46.21 89.71
C SER A 38 6.89 45.98 90.90
N SER A 39 7.44 45.51 91.90
CA SER A 39 8.44 45.70 92.90
C SER A 39 7.84 45.57 94.32
N ASP A 40 8.61 44.88 95.11
CA ASP A 40 8.80 45.01 96.56
C ASP A 40 7.61 44.78 97.49
N VAL A 41 7.77 43.70 98.25
CA VAL A 41 8.09 43.72 99.65
C VAL A 41 8.31 42.29 100.20
N SER A 42 9.48 42.01 100.79
CA SER A 42 9.81 40.91 101.71
C SER A 42 9.65 41.45 103.12
N PRO A 43 9.77 40.58 104.19
CA PRO A 43 9.53 39.11 104.36
C PRO A 43 8.67 38.83 105.62
N GLU A 44 8.21 37.61 105.80
CA GLU A 44 8.38 36.91 107.05
C GLU A 44 8.07 35.42 106.93
N LYS A 45 8.83 34.66 107.78
CA LYS A 45 8.90 33.24 107.89
C LYS A 45 7.65 32.56 108.37
N GLY A 46 7.46 31.35 107.89
CA GLY A 46 6.69 30.37 108.59
C GLY A 46 6.34 29.15 107.75
N SER A 47 7.16 28.14 107.88
CA SER A 47 6.95 26.70 107.80
C SER A 47 5.70 26.12 107.18
N GLU A 48 5.96 25.11 106.46
CA GLU A 48 5.33 23.83 106.12
C GLU A 48 5.14 23.56 104.63
N ASN A 49 5.75 22.49 104.17
CA ASN A 49 5.69 21.95 102.84
C ASN A 49 4.24 21.52 102.54
N GLU A 50 3.50 22.31 101.84
CA GLU A 50 2.44 21.82 100.95
C GLU A 50 2.76 22.24 99.55
N THR A 51 3.10 21.29 98.73
CA THR A 51 3.15 21.47 97.27
C THR A 51 1.77 22.00 96.82
N PRO A 52 1.66 23.12 96.15
CA PRO A 52 0.38 23.62 95.66
C PRO A 52 -0.18 22.60 94.69
N VAL A 53 -1.26 21.99 95.08
CA VAL A 53 -2.10 21.23 94.12
C VAL A 53 -2.66 22.27 93.19
N VAL A 54 -2.02 22.38 91.97
CA VAL A 54 -2.59 23.19 90.93
C VAL A 54 -3.88 22.53 90.54
N ALA A 55 -5.02 23.21 90.85
CA ALA A 55 -6.34 22.73 90.50
C ALA A 55 -6.43 22.69 88.95
N LEU A 56 -6.54 21.51 88.38
CA LEU A 56 -6.68 21.28 86.96
C LEU A 56 -8.05 21.86 86.54
N THR A 57 -8.03 22.75 85.52
CA THR A 57 -9.27 23.25 84.90
C THR A 57 -9.85 22.19 83.97
N SER A 58 -11.17 22.12 83.86
CA SER A 58 -11.81 21.13 82.94
C SER A 58 -11.48 21.40 81.50
N GLY A 59 -11.30 20.36 80.69
CA GLY A 59 -10.97 20.41 79.26
C GLY A 59 -9.63 19.80 78.94
N PHE A 60 -9.15 19.98 77.71
CA PHE A 60 -7.85 19.48 77.22
C PHE A 60 -6.72 20.32 77.82
N GLN A 61 -5.75 19.66 78.46
CA GLN A 61 -4.63 20.31 79.14
C GLN A 61 -3.30 19.58 78.85
N TRP A 62 -2.23 20.28 78.55
CA TRP A 62 -0.89 19.79 78.53
C TRP A 62 -0.34 19.74 79.96
N ILE A 63 0.09 18.59 80.36
CA ILE A 63 0.66 18.38 81.70
C ILE A 63 2.04 17.77 81.52
N THR A 64 3.07 18.40 82.10
CA THR A 64 4.44 17.90 82.10
C THR A 64 4.59 16.90 83.26
N GLY A 65 4.95 15.67 82.90
CA GLY A 65 5.21 14.61 83.89
C GLY A 65 6.54 14.79 84.62
N SER A 66 6.77 13.99 85.60
CA SER A 66 8.05 13.96 86.34
C SER A 66 9.24 13.53 85.52
N ASP A 67 8.99 12.96 84.32
CA ASP A 67 9.95 12.62 83.26
C ASP A 67 10.35 13.81 82.34
N GLY A 68 9.73 14.97 82.62
CA GLY A 68 9.92 16.18 81.78
C GLY A 68 9.20 16.19 80.43
N GLN A 69 8.37 15.15 80.19
CA GLN A 69 7.60 15.05 78.93
C GLN A 69 6.22 15.70 79.11
N ALA A 70 5.84 16.60 78.26
CA ALA A 70 4.49 17.15 78.23
C ALA A 70 3.55 16.20 77.44
N LYS A 71 2.46 15.81 78.03
CA LYS A 71 1.41 14.97 77.46
C LYS A 71 0.07 15.68 77.52
N LEU A 72 -0.82 15.41 76.54
CA LEU A 72 -2.16 15.97 76.50
C LEU A 72 -3.13 15.07 77.31
N TYR A 73 -3.88 15.69 78.15
CA TYR A 73 -4.91 15.00 79.01
C TYR A 73 -6.24 15.71 78.81
N TYR A 74 -7.33 14.98 79.05
CA TYR A 74 -8.64 15.58 79.23
C TYR A 74 -9.05 15.57 80.72
N VAL A 75 -9.29 16.73 81.29
CA VAL A 75 -9.70 16.94 82.63
C VAL A 75 -11.22 17.07 82.72
N THR A 76 -11.86 16.26 83.56
CA THR A 76 -13.32 16.29 83.77
C THR A 76 -13.73 17.54 84.52
N ALA A 77 -15.02 17.88 84.51
CA ALA A 77 -15.56 19.02 85.26
C ALA A 77 -15.32 18.88 86.80
N GLY A 78 -15.02 17.66 87.28
CA GLY A 78 -14.64 17.41 88.62
C GLY A 78 -13.15 17.51 88.98
N GLY A 79 -12.31 18.02 87.98
CA GLY A 79 -10.87 18.22 88.16
C GLY A 79 -10.03 16.94 88.10
N SER A 80 -10.58 15.83 87.63
CA SER A 80 -9.85 14.54 87.54
C SER A 80 -9.49 14.25 86.09
N ILE A 81 -8.32 13.66 85.82
CA ILE A 81 -7.91 13.16 84.47
C ILE A 81 -8.84 12.00 84.09
N SER A 82 -9.42 12.15 82.88
CA SER A 82 -10.27 11.08 82.36
C SER A 82 -9.42 9.94 81.80
N ARG A 83 -9.79 8.72 82.20
CA ARG A 83 -9.21 7.47 81.63
C ARG A 83 -10.17 6.78 80.65
N GLY A 84 -11.01 7.56 80.00
CA GLY A 84 -12.05 7.13 79.05
C GLY A 84 -13.45 7.25 79.70
N ASN A 85 -14.46 7.41 78.86
CA ASN A 85 -15.85 7.55 79.23
C ASN A 85 -16.82 6.65 78.46
N HIS A 86 -16.29 5.83 77.52
CA HIS A 86 -17.10 4.94 76.72
C HIS A 86 -16.77 3.46 76.95
N THR A 87 -17.37 2.93 78.00
CA THR A 87 -17.07 1.57 78.52
C THR A 87 -17.58 0.42 77.65
N ALA A 88 -18.42 0.69 76.68
CA ALA A 88 -18.97 -0.34 75.77
C ALA A 88 -17.93 -1.05 74.91
N TYR A 89 -16.75 -0.45 74.72
CA TYR A 89 -15.68 -0.94 73.86
C TYR A 89 -14.34 -1.15 74.56
N THR A 90 -14.33 -1.11 75.89
CA THR A 90 -13.12 -1.28 76.65
C THR A 90 -13.24 -2.59 77.49
N ARG A 91 -12.23 -3.46 77.36
CA ARG A 91 -12.12 -4.71 78.19
C ARG A 91 -11.22 -4.44 79.39
N ALA A 92 -11.37 -5.26 80.41
CA ALA A 92 -10.58 -5.09 81.61
C ALA A 92 -9.07 -5.25 81.46
N GLU A 93 -8.65 -5.89 80.34
CA GLU A 93 -7.26 -6.16 79.98
C GLU A 93 -6.70 -5.13 78.98
N ASP A 94 -7.52 -4.17 78.51
CA ASP A 94 -7.10 -3.21 77.52
C ASP A 94 -6.16 -2.15 78.14
N THR A 95 -5.09 -1.83 77.40
CA THR A 95 -4.15 -0.75 77.75
C THR A 95 -4.65 0.62 77.32
N VAL A 96 -5.71 0.66 76.50
CA VAL A 96 -6.29 1.91 75.96
C VAL A 96 -7.81 1.92 76.21
N SER A 97 -8.39 3.11 76.31
CA SER A 97 -9.81 3.32 76.43
C SER A 97 -10.31 4.49 75.56
N TRP A 98 -11.58 4.43 75.19
CA TRP A 98 -12.20 5.44 74.38
C TRP A 98 -12.74 6.61 75.21
N LEU A 99 -12.45 7.83 74.73
CA LEU A 99 -12.96 9.08 75.26
C LEU A 99 -13.78 9.82 74.20
N VAL A 100 -14.99 10.23 74.56
CA VAL A 100 -15.83 11.04 73.65
C VAL A 100 -16.06 12.41 74.27
N VAL A 101 -15.68 13.46 73.56
CA VAL A 101 -15.88 14.87 73.93
C VAL A 101 -16.42 15.65 72.75
N ASP A 102 -17.52 16.35 72.94
CA ASP A 102 -18.18 17.16 71.88
C ASP A 102 -18.41 16.37 70.57
N GLY A 103 -18.76 15.07 70.70
CA GLY A 103 -19.03 14.21 69.57
C GLY A 103 -17.76 13.74 68.81
N LYS A 104 -16.56 14.10 69.23
CA LYS A 104 -15.30 13.62 68.74
C LYS A 104 -14.74 12.49 69.58
N TRP A 105 -14.10 11.52 68.95
CA TRP A 105 -13.53 10.35 69.58
C TRP A 105 -12.03 10.53 69.76
N TYR A 106 -11.52 10.16 70.90
CA TYR A 106 -10.12 10.18 71.28
C TYR A 106 -9.75 8.83 71.89
N LEU A 107 -8.47 8.52 71.90
CA LEU A 107 -7.94 7.32 72.58
C LEU A 107 -7.05 7.74 73.75
N VAL A 108 -7.23 7.15 74.87
CA VAL A 108 -6.43 7.43 76.05
C VAL A 108 -5.69 6.17 76.55
N ASP A 109 -4.47 6.32 77.00
CA ASP A 109 -3.75 5.28 77.76
C ASP A 109 -4.39 5.13 79.16
N VAL A 110 -4.81 3.91 79.49
CA VAL A 110 -5.52 3.68 80.79
C VAL A 110 -4.59 3.79 82.01
N SER A 111 -3.27 3.68 81.82
CA SER A 111 -2.31 3.73 82.91
C SER A 111 -2.20 5.12 83.54
N ASP A 112 -2.11 6.15 82.76
CA ASP A 112 -1.97 7.53 83.20
C ASP A 112 -3.06 8.48 82.67
N GLY A 113 -3.83 8.10 81.67
CA GLY A 113 -4.93 8.88 81.09
C GLY A 113 -4.53 9.88 80.05
N HIS A 114 -3.26 9.86 79.48
CA HIS A 114 -2.88 10.74 78.40
C HIS A 114 -3.52 10.33 77.10
N LEU A 115 -3.75 11.29 76.23
CA LEU A 115 -4.29 11.06 74.86
C LEU A 115 -3.21 10.52 73.98
N LEU A 116 -3.59 9.55 73.12
CA LEU A 116 -2.75 8.96 72.11
C LEU A 116 -3.00 9.62 70.77
N SER A 117 -1.92 9.85 70.02
CA SER A 117 -1.99 10.38 68.62
C SER A 117 -1.29 9.46 67.62
N GLY A 118 -1.40 9.76 66.36
CA GLY A 118 -0.86 8.95 65.25
C GLY A 118 -1.63 7.66 65.05
N TRP A 119 -0.98 6.68 64.43
CA TRP A 119 -1.57 5.38 64.14
C TRP A 119 -1.66 4.49 65.37
N GLN A 120 -2.86 4.01 65.65
CA GLN A 120 -3.15 3.12 66.81
C GLN A 120 -3.93 1.90 66.33
N THR A 121 -3.63 0.73 66.89
CA THR A 121 -4.36 -0.51 66.62
C THR A 121 -5.16 -0.91 67.86
N VAL A 122 -6.47 -0.93 67.68
CA VAL A 122 -7.40 -1.34 68.77
C VAL A 122 -8.31 -2.43 68.22
N ASP A 123 -8.41 -3.56 68.90
CA ASP A 123 -9.21 -4.73 68.49
C ASP A 123 -9.00 -5.11 67.00
N HIS A 124 -7.76 -5.26 66.58
CA HIS A 124 -7.35 -5.58 65.21
C HIS A 124 -7.70 -4.51 64.14
N ASN A 125 -8.33 -3.42 64.53
CA ASN A 125 -8.62 -2.30 63.63
C ASN A 125 -7.56 -1.20 63.74
N LEU A 126 -7.25 -0.58 62.66
CA LEU A 126 -6.28 0.51 62.58
C LEU A 126 -7.05 1.84 62.58
N TYR A 127 -6.63 2.75 63.46
CA TYR A 127 -7.19 4.09 63.61
C TYR A 127 -6.08 5.13 63.48
N TYR A 128 -6.41 6.33 63.09
CA TYR A 128 -5.50 7.45 63.11
C TYR A 128 -6.06 8.57 63.96
N PHE A 129 -5.27 9.04 64.87
CA PHE A 129 -5.57 10.18 65.72
C PHE A 129 -4.68 11.35 65.32
N ASN A 130 -5.30 12.46 64.90
CA ASN A 130 -4.59 13.61 64.38
C ASN A 130 -3.58 14.15 65.41
N PRO A 131 -2.30 14.31 65.11
CA PRO A 131 -1.29 14.74 66.10
C PRO A 131 -1.53 16.13 66.69
N ASP A 132 -2.20 17.03 65.98
CA ASP A 132 -2.46 18.39 66.46
C ASP A 132 -3.71 18.48 67.32
N THR A 133 -4.75 17.70 66.95
CA THR A 133 -6.04 17.75 67.63
C THR A 133 -6.33 16.53 68.52
N TYR A 134 -5.57 15.44 68.42
CA TYR A 134 -5.76 14.14 69.03
C TYR A 134 -7.10 13.49 68.70
N ALA A 135 -7.94 14.12 67.88
CA ALA A 135 -9.23 13.56 67.52
C ALA A 135 -9.04 12.43 66.46
N MET A 136 -9.88 11.42 66.57
CA MET A 136 -9.93 10.31 65.63
C MET A 136 -10.27 10.80 64.22
N GLU A 137 -9.47 10.41 63.22
CA GLU A 137 -9.75 10.66 61.83
C GLU A 137 -10.83 9.73 61.29
N THR A 138 -11.82 10.28 60.61
CA THR A 138 -12.88 9.50 59.94
C THR A 138 -12.91 9.74 58.46
N GLY A 139 -12.01 10.63 57.95
CA GLY A 139 -11.99 11.07 56.59
C GLY A 139 -13.26 11.79 56.15
N ASN A 140 -13.29 12.22 54.90
CA ASN A 140 -14.49 12.84 54.36
C ASN A 140 -15.52 11.78 53.96
N GLN A 141 -16.49 11.54 54.83
CA GLN A 141 -17.50 10.47 54.67
C GLN A 141 -18.42 10.71 53.47
N THR A 142 -18.65 11.95 53.06
CA THR A 142 -19.41 12.26 51.82
C THR A 142 -18.62 11.96 50.57
N ARG A 143 -17.32 11.78 50.72
CA ARG A 143 -16.38 11.41 49.61
C ARG A 143 -15.69 10.08 49.87
N GLY A 144 -16.38 9.08 50.45
CA GLY A 144 -15.86 7.72 50.66
C GLY A 144 -14.86 7.56 51.80
N GLY A 145 -14.82 8.51 52.74
CA GLY A 145 -13.95 8.44 53.94
C GLY A 145 -12.46 8.68 53.64
N TRP A 146 -12.12 9.31 52.52
CA TRP A 146 -10.73 9.58 52.11
C TRP A 146 -10.10 10.70 52.95
N ALA A 147 -8.86 10.46 53.34
CA ALA A 147 -7.99 11.43 54.01
C ALA A 147 -6.55 11.25 53.53
N MET A 148 -5.79 12.35 53.45
CA MET A 148 -4.36 12.31 53.17
C MET A 148 -3.59 12.48 54.47
N ILE A 149 -2.70 11.54 54.76
CA ILE A 149 -1.86 11.53 55.98
C ILE A 149 -0.43 11.27 55.50
N ASP A 150 0.49 12.15 55.84
CA ASP A 150 1.91 12.07 55.51
C ASP A 150 2.17 11.78 54.01
N GLY A 151 1.37 12.42 53.14
CA GLY A 151 1.51 12.27 51.67
C GLY A 151 0.92 10.98 51.10
N GLN A 152 0.28 10.14 51.89
CA GLN A 152 -0.40 8.93 51.47
C GLN A 152 -1.90 9.03 51.65
N TRP A 153 -2.67 8.43 50.74
CA TRP A 153 -4.12 8.37 50.83
C TRP A 153 -4.56 7.15 51.64
N TYR A 154 -5.53 7.39 52.53
CA TYR A 154 -6.21 6.39 53.36
C TYR A 154 -7.72 6.58 53.22
N SER A 155 -8.46 5.52 53.49
CA SER A 155 -9.92 5.63 53.54
C SER A 155 -10.42 5.04 54.87
N PHE A 156 -11.22 5.81 55.58
CA PHE A 156 -11.78 5.44 56.88
C PHE A 156 -13.26 5.08 56.78
N ARG A 157 -13.71 4.21 57.65
CA ARG A 157 -15.13 3.96 57.90
C ARG A 157 -15.69 5.08 58.78
N SER A 158 -17.03 5.27 58.79
CA SER A 158 -17.67 6.30 59.59
C SER A 158 -17.40 6.18 61.10
N TRP A 159 -17.03 4.97 61.54
CA TRP A 159 -16.64 4.71 62.92
C TRP A 159 -15.10 4.81 63.13
N GLY A 160 -14.36 5.33 62.20
CA GLY A 160 -12.93 5.66 62.31
C GLY A 160 -11.96 4.55 61.92
N GLY A 161 -12.38 3.32 61.75
CA GLY A 161 -11.47 2.24 61.36
C GLY A 161 -10.99 2.39 59.92
N ALA A 162 -9.66 2.34 59.68
CA ALA A 162 -9.07 2.37 58.34
C ALA A 162 -9.52 1.16 57.53
N ARG A 163 -9.86 1.39 56.27
CA ARG A 163 -10.17 0.32 55.30
C ARG A 163 -8.89 -0.39 54.88
N LYS A 164 -9.02 -1.69 54.63
CA LYS A 164 -7.92 -2.55 54.14
C LYS A 164 -8.47 -3.45 53.06
N GLY A 165 -7.62 -3.84 52.10
CA GLY A 165 -8.01 -4.67 50.95
C GLY A 165 -8.76 -3.89 49.89
N TRP A 166 -9.59 -4.61 49.12
CA TRP A 166 -10.36 -4.01 48.04
C TRP A 166 -11.48 -3.12 48.54
N TYR A 167 -11.54 -1.90 47.98
CA TYR A 167 -12.58 -0.92 48.28
C TYR A 167 -13.20 -0.39 46.99
N PHE A 168 -14.51 -0.54 46.86
CA PHE A 168 -15.26 0.00 45.70
C PHE A 168 -15.90 1.31 46.08
N TYR A 169 -15.56 2.38 45.37
CA TYR A 169 -16.10 3.71 45.58
C TYR A 169 -16.14 4.48 44.24
N ASP A 170 -17.21 5.24 44.03
CA ASP A 170 -17.41 6.05 42.84
C ASP A 170 -17.12 5.30 41.53
N ASN A 171 -17.75 4.14 41.39
CA ASN A 171 -17.65 3.26 40.24
C ASN A 171 -16.22 2.77 39.92
N CYS A 172 -15.31 2.79 40.89
CA CYS A 172 -13.93 2.36 40.72
C CYS A 172 -13.47 1.51 41.90
N TRP A 173 -12.59 0.55 41.65
CA TRP A 173 -11.93 -0.24 42.66
C TRP A 173 -10.61 0.40 43.08
N TYR A 174 -10.32 0.34 44.39
CA TYR A 174 -9.09 0.75 45.03
C TYR A 174 -8.55 -0.41 45.86
N TYR A 175 -7.25 -0.40 46.08
CA TYR A 175 -6.64 -1.37 47.00
C TYR A 175 -5.88 -0.63 48.08
N LEU A 176 -6.19 -1.02 49.33
CA LEU A 176 -5.57 -0.46 50.54
C LEU A 176 -4.76 -1.56 51.23
N TYR A 177 -3.51 -1.30 51.52
CA TYR A 177 -2.62 -2.28 52.16
C TYR A 177 -3.03 -2.60 53.61
N ALA A 178 -2.28 -3.52 54.24
CA ALA A 178 -2.54 -3.91 55.63
C ALA A 178 -2.36 -2.77 56.61
N ASP A 179 -1.51 -1.81 56.32
CA ASP A 179 -1.28 -0.56 57.05
C ASP A 179 -2.24 0.57 56.65
N GLY A 180 -3.19 0.31 55.75
CA GLY A 180 -4.25 1.20 55.34
C GLY A 180 -3.91 2.16 54.20
N HIS A 181 -2.65 2.29 53.72
CA HIS A 181 -2.33 3.20 52.64
C HIS A 181 -2.86 2.67 51.30
N MET A 182 -3.23 3.60 50.43
CA MET A 182 -3.76 3.30 49.07
C MET A 182 -2.66 3.00 48.10
N GLU A 183 -2.81 1.91 47.30
CA GLU A 183 -1.96 1.62 46.16
C GLU A 183 -2.27 2.56 44.97
N ASN A 184 -1.25 3.08 44.35
CA ASN A 184 -1.35 3.97 43.16
C ASN A 184 -0.39 3.65 42.01
N THR A 185 0.23 2.45 42.05
CA THR A 185 1.15 1.96 41.02
C THR A 185 0.76 0.56 40.54
N SER A 186 1.15 -0.47 41.26
CA SER A 186 0.78 -1.86 40.97
C SER A 186 0.89 -2.75 42.18
N ALA A 187 -0.04 -3.70 42.33
CA ALA A 187 -0.01 -4.70 43.37
C ALA A 187 -0.27 -6.11 42.84
N THR A 188 0.31 -7.11 43.51
CA THR A 188 -0.05 -8.51 43.31
C THR A 188 -0.89 -8.97 44.48
N VAL A 189 -2.16 -9.27 44.23
CA VAL A 189 -3.13 -9.69 45.21
C VAL A 189 -3.65 -11.07 44.83
N ASN A 190 -3.51 -12.05 45.73
CA ASN A 190 -3.91 -13.45 45.49
C ASN A 190 -3.36 -14.03 44.18
N GLY A 191 -2.09 -13.75 43.87
CA GLY A 191 -1.41 -14.24 42.66
C GLY A 191 -1.79 -13.55 41.36
N LYS A 192 -2.65 -12.53 41.38
CA LYS A 192 -3.00 -11.70 40.22
C LYS A 192 -2.38 -10.33 40.35
N THR A 193 -1.82 -9.81 39.29
CA THR A 193 -1.25 -8.46 39.19
C THR A 193 -2.30 -7.47 38.71
N TYR A 194 -2.32 -6.30 39.32
CA TYR A 194 -3.21 -5.19 39.04
C TYR A 194 -2.40 -3.91 38.88
N PHE A 195 -2.86 -3.02 38.04
CA PHE A 195 -2.28 -1.68 37.85
C PHE A 195 -3.28 -0.61 38.29
N PHE A 196 -2.76 0.42 38.93
CA PHE A 196 -3.56 1.52 39.45
C PHE A 196 -3.15 2.83 38.78
N ARG A 197 -4.09 3.73 38.66
CA ARG A 197 -3.84 5.11 38.27
C ARG A 197 -3.18 5.88 39.40
N SER A 198 -2.48 6.97 39.11
CA SER A 198 -1.83 7.82 40.13
C SER A 198 -2.78 8.29 41.24
N TRP A 199 -4.08 8.37 40.94
CA TRP A 199 -5.12 8.68 41.94
C TRP A 199 -5.73 7.44 42.62
N GLY A 200 -5.14 6.27 42.46
CA GLY A 200 -5.47 5.03 43.13
C GLY A 200 -6.51 4.14 42.47
N GLY A 201 -7.24 4.61 41.47
CA GLY A 201 -8.26 3.80 40.80
C GLY A 201 -7.65 2.74 39.88
N ILE A 202 -8.20 1.51 39.92
CA ILE A 202 -7.73 0.39 39.09
C ILE A 202 -7.91 0.65 37.60
N TYR A 203 -6.98 0.17 36.75
CA TYR A 203 -7.22 0.01 35.34
C TYR A 203 -8.05 -1.23 35.05
N ALA A 204 -8.99 -1.13 34.10
CA ALA A 204 -9.76 -2.26 33.61
C ALA A 204 -10.02 -2.12 32.11
N ASN A 205 -10.09 -3.25 31.38
CA ASN A 205 -10.28 -3.30 29.91
C ASN A 205 -9.36 -2.33 29.17
N ALA A 206 -8.05 -2.37 29.42
CA ALA A 206 -7.12 -1.41 28.87
C ALA A 206 -5.70 -1.97 28.71
N VAL A 207 -4.95 -1.41 27.76
CA VAL A 207 -3.50 -1.57 27.69
C VAL A 207 -2.84 -0.57 28.64
N VAL A 208 -1.98 -1.05 29.52
CA VAL A 208 -1.28 -0.26 30.54
C VAL A 208 0.23 -0.41 30.34
N SER A 209 0.97 0.68 30.49
CA SER A 209 2.44 0.68 30.50
C SER A 209 2.95 0.68 31.93
N SER A 210 3.98 -0.13 32.19
CA SER A 210 4.72 -0.13 33.45
C SER A 210 6.19 -0.31 33.14
N GLY A 211 6.98 0.76 33.33
CA GLY A 211 8.32 0.85 32.79
C GLY A 211 8.32 0.70 31.27
N ASP A 212 9.22 -0.11 30.74
CA ASP A 212 9.32 -0.40 29.31
C ASP A 212 8.33 -1.46 28.82
N ALA A 213 7.59 -2.10 29.73
CA ALA A 213 6.67 -3.17 29.38
C ALA A 213 5.23 -2.66 29.29
N ARG A 214 4.44 -3.35 28.48
CA ARG A 214 3.00 -3.14 28.34
C ARG A 214 2.24 -4.39 28.71
N TYR A 215 1.05 -4.20 29.26
CA TYR A 215 0.18 -5.27 29.74
C TYR A 215 -1.26 -4.98 29.33
N TYR A 216 -2.04 -6.01 29.09
CA TYR A 216 -3.48 -5.87 28.99
C TYR A 216 -4.14 -6.25 30.29
N VAL A 217 -4.95 -5.37 30.86
CA VAL A 217 -5.76 -5.63 32.03
C VAL A 217 -7.19 -5.93 31.63
N GLN A 218 -7.75 -6.97 32.24
CA GLN A 218 -9.08 -7.50 31.96
C GLN A 218 -10.17 -6.64 32.63
N ALA A 219 -11.44 -7.02 32.45
CA ALA A 219 -12.57 -6.33 33.05
C ALA A 219 -12.54 -6.35 34.60
N ASP A 220 -11.98 -7.40 35.20
CA ASP A 220 -11.78 -7.51 36.66
C ASP A 220 -10.55 -6.73 37.13
N GLY A 221 -9.85 -6.04 36.25
CA GLY A 221 -8.64 -5.28 36.51
C GLY A 221 -7.36 -6.11 36.59
N SER A 222 -7.44 -7.42 36.57
CA SER A 222 -6.23 -8.27 36.60
C SER A 222 -5.52 -8.30 35.28
N VAL A 223 -4.20 -8.43 35.31
CA VAL A 223 -3.38 -8.64 34.09
C VAL A 223 -3.78 -9.95 33.40
N CYS A 224 -4.04 -9.90 32.11
CA CYS A 224 -4.27 -11.09 31.30
C CYS A 224 -2.95 -11.82 31.05
N THR A 225 -2.80 -13.02 31.58
CA THR A 225 -1.60 -13.85 31.37
C THR A 225 -1.77 -14.94 30.34
N LYS A 226 -2.96 -15.04 29.72
CA LYS A 226 -3.24 -16.03 28.65
C LYS A 226 -2.55 -15.60 27.37
N THR A 227 -1.54 -16.36 26.93
CA THR A 227 -0.82 -16.12 25.67
C THR A 227 -1.78 -16.11 24.48
N GLY A 228 -1.60 -15.14 23.58
CA GLY A 228 -2.37 -15.05 22.35
C GLY A 228 -2.80 -13.63 21.99
N TRP A 229 -3.64 -13.54 20.98
CA TRP A 229 -4.16 -12.27 20.48
C TRP A 229 -5.19 -11.66 21.42
N ILE A 230 -5.04 -10.36 21.63
CA ILE A 230 -6.01 -9.52 22.33
C ILE A 230 -6.30 -8.26 21.52
N LYS A 231 -7.54 -7.78 21.57
CA LYS A 231 -7.97 -6.57 20.90
C LYS A 231 -8.41 -5.52 21.91
N ASP A 232 -7.82 -4.34 21.83
CA ASP A 232 -8.23 -3.17 22.59
C ASP A 232 -8.40 -1.96 21.65
N LYS A 233 -9.52 -1.24 21.73
CA LYS A 233 -9.83 -0.03 20.92
C LYS A 233 -9.50 -0.18 19.42
N ASN A 234 -9.92 -1.32 18.83
CA ASN A 234 -9.64 -1.68 17.43
C ASN A 234 -8.17 -1.94 17.08
N LYS A 235 -7.27 -1.99 18.03
CA LYS A 235 -5.87 -2.39 17.83
C LYS A 235 -5.64 -3.78 18.36
N TRP A 236 -4.82 -4.57 17.63
CA TRP A 236 -4.43 -5.91 18.02
C TRP A 236 -3.08 -5.90 18.73
N TYR A 237 -2.95 -6.73 19.73
CA TYR A 237 -1.77 -6.95 20.56
C TYR A 237 -1.55 -8.44 20.73
N TRP A 238 -0.35 -8.83 21.05
CA TRP A 238 -0.01 -10.21 21.37
C TRP A 238 0.48 -10.31 22.82
N ILE A 239 -0.21 -11.12 23.63
CA ILE A 239 0.26 -11.47 24.98
C ILE A 239 1.28 -12.58 24.84
N LYS A 240 2.48 -12.35 25.36
CA LYS A 240 3.58 -13.31 25.30
C LYS A 240 3.30 -14.53 26.21
N ASP A 241 4.31 -15.11 26.73
CA ASP A 241 4.25 -16.19 27.72
C ASP A 241 3.39 -15.82 28.94
N GLY A 242 3.28 -16.72 29.91
CA GLY A 242 2.46 -16.52 31.09
C GLY A 242 2.78 -15.28 31.96
N SER A 243 3.74 -14.43 31.53
CA SER A 243 4.05 -13.16 32.22
C SER A 243 3.00 -12.07 32.03
N GLY A 244 2.14 -12.20 31.00
CA GLY A 244 1.15 -11.19 30.61
C GLY A 244 1.72 -9.98 29.88
N ARG A 245 3.02 -9.96 29.59
CA ARG A 245 3.62 -8.89 28.81
C ARG A 245 3.15 -8.92 27.37
N LEU A 246 2.88 -7.75 26.79
CA LEU A 246 2.62 -7.60 25.36
C LEU A 246 3.94 -7.63 24.57
N ALA A 247 3.91 -8.26 23.41
CA ALA A 247 5.00 -8.23 22.46
C ALA A 247 5.23 -6.81 21.94
N GLN A 248 6.50 -6.41 21.82
CA GLN A 248 6.92 -5.09 21.33
C GLN A 248 8.20 -5.22 20.51
N ASN A 249 8.28 -4.55 19.34
CA ASN A 249 9.40 -4.61 18.40
C ASN A 249 9.83 -6.05 18.08
N GLU A 250 8.87 -6.94 17.86
CA GLU A 250 9.19 -8.34 17.65
C GLU A 250 8.24 -9.04 16.66
N TRP A 251 8.74 -10.09 16.07
CA TRP A 251 8.00 -10.95 15.17
C TRP A 251 7.28 -12.07 15.92
N ILE A 252 6.04 -12.31 15.54
CA ILE A 252 5.25 -13.42 16.03
C ILE A 252 4.89 -14.33 14.84
N THR A 253 5.06 -15.63 15.03
CA THR A 253 4.54 -16.64 14.11
C THR A 253 3.32 -17.29 14.72
N TYR A 254 2.20 -17.19 14.03
CA TYR A 254 0.94 -17.76 14.48
C TYR A 254 0.13 -18.25 13.26
N ASP A 255 -0.37 -19.47 13.32
CA ASP A 255 -1.19 -20.08 12.25
C ASP A 255 -0.55 -19.94 10.85
N ASN A 256 0.73 -20.32 10.75
CA ASN A 256 1.56 -20.26 9.54
C ASN A 256 1.74 -18.86 8.92
N ASN A 257 1.37 -17.81 9.63
CA ASN A 257 1.61 -16.43 9.23
C ASN A 257 2.58 -15.73 10.18
N ARG A 258 3.30 -14.77 9.65
CA ARG A 258 4.19 -13.90 10.44
C ARG A 258 3.51 -12.55 10.64
N TYR A 259 3.65 -12.03 11.86
CA TYR A 259 3.11 -10.75 12.30
C TYR A 259 4.23 -9.94 12.94
N TYR A 260 4.13 -8.65 12.94
CA TYR A 260 5.06 -7.77 13.63
C TYR A 260 4.32 -6.89 14.64
N LEU A 261 4.80 -6.87 15.87
CA LEU A 261 4.32 -6.00 16.92
C LEU A 261 5.27 -4.81 17.04
N LYS A 262 4.74 -3.62 16.87
CA LYS A 262 5.49 -2.37 16.88
C LYS A 262 5.94 -1.98 18.29
N ALA A 263 6.74 -0.91 18.41
CA ALA A 263 7.22 -0.40 19.70
C ALA A 263 6.10 -0.07 20.70
N ASP A 264 4.94 0.34 20.19
CA ASP A 264 3.75 0.60 21.02
C ASP A 264 2.96 -0.68 21.34
N GLY A 265 3.46 -1.85 20.95
CA GLY A 265 2.83 -3.15 21.13
C GLY A 265 1.70 -3.45 20.14
N THR A 266 1.35 -2.52 19.25
CA THR A 266 0.29 -2.74 18.26
C THR A 266 0.78 -3.58 17.10
N MET A 267 -0.08 -4.44 16.58
CA MET A 267 0.19 -5.23 15.38
C MET A 267 0.28 -4.32 14.14
N ALA A 268 1.31 -4.50 13.34
CA ALA A 268 1.43 -3.84 12.03
C ALA A 268 0.30 -4.28 11.10
N SER A 269 -0.34 -3.35 10.39
CA SER A 269 -1.41 -3.64 9.44
C SER A 269 -1.55 -2.56 8.38
N SER A 270 -1.67 -2.96 7.10
CA SER A 270 -1.74 -2.06 5.95
C SER A 270 -0.58 -1.04 5.91
N GLU A 271 0.60 -1.46 6.29
CA GLU A 271 1.77 -0.59 6.40
C GLU A 271 3.08 -1.32 6.10
N TRP A 272 4.11 -0.55 5.77
CA TRP A 272 5.49 -1.02 5.65
C TRP A 272 6.18 -0.96 7.01
N ILE A 273 6.99 -1.98 7.30
CA ILE A 273 7.95 -1.97 8.42
C ILE A 273 9.35 -1.99 7.84
N ASP A 274 10.20 -1.06 8.29
CA ASP A 274 11.59 -0.85 7.88
C ASP A 274 11.76 -0.79 6.35
N ASP A 275 10.74 -0.25 5.67
CA ASP A 275 10.64 -0.19 4.19
C ASP A 275 10.93 -1.53 3.48
N THR A 276 10.83 -2.63 4.20
CA THR A 276 11.20 -3.96 3.72
C THR A 276 10.02 -4.93 3.67
N TRP A 277 9.20 -4.94 4.72
CA TRP A 277 8.09 -5.87 4.86
C TRP A 277 6.75 -5.15 4.86
N TYR A 278 5.79 -5.65 4.12
CA TYR A 278 4.44 -5.12 4.11
C TYR A 278 3.46 -6.05 4.82
N PHE A 279 2.56 -5.47 5.60
CA PHE A 279 1.54 -6.21 6.34
C PHE A 279 0.14 -5.97 5.75
N LYS A 280 -0.60 -7.05 5.61
CA LYS A 280 -2.00 -7.02 5.14
C LYS A 280 -2.89 -6.35 6.17
N SER A 281 -4.09 -5.92 5.77
CA SER A 281 -5.04 -5.25 6.67
C SER A 281 -5.42 -6.07 7.91
N TRP A 282 -5.32 -7.39 7.82
CA TRP A 282 -5.54 -8.31 8.95
C TRP A 282 -4.25 -8.65 9.72
N GLY A 283 -3.13 -8.02 9.39
CA GLY A 283 -1.87 -8.09 10.11
C GLY A 283 -0.86 -9.13 9.64
N GLY A 284 -1.24 -10.09 8.81
CA GLY A 284 -0.30 -11.08 8.29
C GLY A 284 0.68 -10.47 7.29
N MET A 285 1.96 -10.85 7.35
CA MET A 285 3.00 -10.41 6.42
C MET A 285 2.63 -10.80 4.98
N TYR A 286 2.80 -9.86 4.04
CA TYR A 286 2.68 -10.14 2.62
C TYR A 286 3.95 -10.80 2.10
N LYS A 287 3.83 -11.82 1.24
CA LYS A 287 4.97 -12.52 0.64
C LYS A 287 4.58 -13.19 -0.68
N GLY A 288 5.59 -13.48 -1.51
CA GLY A 288 5.46 -14.29 -2.71
C GLY A 288 4.53 -13.69 -3.76
N GLY A 289 4.69 -12.40 -4.14
CA GLY A 289 3.86 -11.85 -5.19
C GLY A 289 3.82 -10.33 -5.32
N TRP A 290 3.02 -9.90 -6.28
CA TRP A 290 2.82 -8.49 -6.58
C TRP A 290 1.91 -7.79 -5.57
N LEU A 291 2.36 -6.63 -5.11
CA LEU A 291 1.64 -5.77 -4.18
C LEU A 291 1.53 -4.35 -4.76
N LYS A 292 0.33 -3.78 -4.71
CA LYS A 292 0.10 -2.40 -5.10
C LYS A 292 -0.22 -1.54 -3.88
N VAL A 293 0.64 -0.55 -3.61
CA VAL A 293 0.45 0.43 -2.54
C VAL A 293 0.54 1.83 -3.17
N ASP A 294 -0.41 2.71 -2.88
CA ASP A 294 -0.46 4.09 -3.37
C ASP A 294 -0.22 4.23 -4.88
N ARG A 295 -0.86 3.34 -5.67
CA ARG A 295 -0.75 3.24 -7.14
C ARG A 295 0.61 2.75 -7.66
N VAL A 296 1.55 2.40 -6.80
CA VAL A 296 2.87 1.86 -7.14
C VAL A 296 2.88 0.34 -6.97
N TRP A 297 3.47 -0.37 -7.91
CA TRP A 297 3.64 -1.81 -7.84
C TRP A 297 5.00 -2.17 -7.24
N TYR A 298 4.97 -3.16 -6.35
CA TYR A 298 6.11 -3.80 -5.70
C TYR A 298 5.99 -5.32 -5.85
N TYR A 299 7.09 -6.02 -5.71
CA TYR A 299 7.09 -7.47 -5.61
C TYR A 299 7.72 -7.89 -4.27
N LEU A 300 7.05 -8.77 -3.55
CA LEU A 300 7.57 -9.34 -2.30
C LEU A 300 8.05 -10.76 -2.57
N ASN A 301 9.25 -11.06 -2.13
CA ASN A 301 9.87 -12.37 -2.20
C ASN A 301 9.11 -13.38 -1.29
N GLU A 302 9.44 -14.67 -1.40
CA GLU A 302 8.82 -15.72 -0.58
C GLU A 302 9.12 -15.57 0.92
N ASP A 303 10.22 -14.93 1.27
CA ASP A 303 10.57 -14.59 2.66
C ASP A 303 9.86 -13.33 3.17
N GLY A 304 9.11 -12.65 2.31
CA GLY A 304 8.38 -11.41 2.58
C GLY A 304 9.19 -10.13 2.40
N THR A 305 10.48 -10.22 2.03
CA THR A 305 11.28 -9.03 1.75
C THR A 305 10.88 -8.39 0.44
N LYS A 306 10.99 -7.08 0.36
CA LYS A 306 10.75 -6.33 -0.87
C LYS A 306 11.85 -6.64 -1.90
N HIS A 307 11.46 -7.09 -3.10
CA HIS A 307 12.40 -7.24 -4.22
C HIS A 307 12.76 -5.85 -4.74
N ALA A 308 14.03 -5.52 -4.76
CA ALA A 308 14.51 -4.20 -5.18
C ALA A 308 15.80 -4.30 -5.98
N ASP A 309 16.04 -3.29 -6.83
CA ASP A 309 17.24 -3.10 -7.64
C ASP A 309 17.63 -4.33 -8.45
N GLY A 310 16.70 -4.82 -9.27
CA GLY A 310 17.00 -5.98 -10.10
C GLY A 310 15.88 -6.47 -10.99
N TRP A 311 16.27 -7.51 -11.73
CA TRP A 311 15.40 -8.19 -12.67
C TRP A 311 14.52 -9.21 -11.96
N LEU A 312 13.26 -9.26 -12.36
CA LEU A 312 12.29 -10.27 -11.94
C LEU A 312 11.69 -10.94 -13.17
N TYR A 313 11.84 -12.26 -13.27
CA TYR A 313 11.12 -13.06 -14.25
C TYR A 313 9.86 -13.64 -13.62
N TYR A 314 8.69 -13.28 -14.17
CA TYR A 314 7.41 -13.70 -13.62
C TYR A 314 6.39 -13.91 -14.75
N LEU A 315 5.73 -15.05 -14.80
CA LEU A 315 4.71 -15.43 -15.80
C LEU A 315 5.14 -15.08 -17.24
N ASN A 316 6.31 -15.61 -17.66
CA ASN A 316 6.90 -15.43 -18.99
C ASN A 316 7.20 -13.97 -19.39
N ASN A 317 7.33 -13.07 -18.44
CA ASN A 317 7.73 -11.69 -18.67
C ASN A 317 8.87 -11.27 -17.74
N TRP A 318 9.72 -10.40 -18.24
CA TRP A 318 10.73 -9.73 -17.44
C TRP A 318 10.21 -8.38 -16.94
N TYR A 319 10.49 -8.11 -15.68
CA TYR A 319 10.22 -6.86 -14.98
C TYR A 319 11.52 -6.35 -14.38
N TYR A 320 11.58 -5.06 -14.10
CA TYR A 320 12.67 -4.46 -13.36
C TYR A 320 12.13 -3.70 -12.14
N LEU A 321 12.61 -4.06 -10.97
CA LEU A 321 12.31 -3.36 -9.74
C LEU A 321 13.46 -2.41 -9.47
N LYS A 322 13.16 -1.11 -9.42
CA LYS A 322 14.14 -0.05 -9.19
C LYS A 322 14.60 -0.03 -7.74
N ASP A 323 15.61 0.78 -7.45
CA ASP A 323 15.96 1.12 -6.07
C ASP A 323 14.70 1.57 -5.30
N GLY A 324 14.54 1.07 -4.07
CA GLY A 324 13.29 1.20 -3.32
C GLY A 324 12.17 0.25 -3.73
N GLY A 325 12.42 -0.71 -4.66
CA GLY A 325 11.52 -1.80 -5.02
C GLY A 325 10.36 -1.43 -5.94
N ARG A 326 10.31 -0.21 -6.48
CA ARG A 326 9.22 0.22 -7.38
C ARG A 326 9.39 -0.38 -8.77
N MET A 327 8.35 -1.01 -9.29
CA MET A 327 8.33 -1.57 -10.64
C MET A 327 8.52 -0.49 -11.70
N ALA A 328 9.44 -0.72 -12.64
CA ALA A 328 9.58 0.12 -13.83
C ALA A 328 8.35 -0.04 -14.74
N ALA A 329 7.75 1.06 -15.17
CA ALA A 329 6.58 1.05 -16.04
C ALA A 329 6.54 2.32 -16.90
N ASN A 330 6.35 2.14 -18.22
CA ASN A 330 6.31 3.22 -19.21
C ASN A 330 7.56 4.13 -19.18
N GLU A 331 8.73 3.53 -18.92
CA GLU A 331 10.00 4.24 -18.73
C GLU A 331 11.20 3.47 -19.29
N TRP A 332 12.28 4.20 -19.51
CA TRP A 332 13.58 3.67 -19.90
C TRP A 332 14.39 3.30 -18.65
N ILE A 333 15.05 2.13 -18.70
CA ILE A 333 16.04 1.70 -17.70
C ILE A 333 17.35 1.41 -18.42
N LYS A 334 18.44 1.95 -17.90
CA LYS A 334 19.79 1.58 -18.32
C LYS A 334 20.38 0.59 -17.33
N HIS A 335 20.74 -0.58 -17.80
CA HIS A 335 21.36 -1.62 -16.99
C HIS A 335 22.45 -2.33 -17.80
N ASP A 336 23.63 -2.55 -17.21
CA ASP A 336 24.79 -3.18 -17.89
C ASP A 336 25.08 -2.61 -19.27
N ASN A 337 25.12 -1.27 -19.38
CA ASN A 337 25.34 -0.50 -20.61
C ASN A 337 24.29 -0.70 -21.72
N ASN A 338 23.19 -1.38 -21.46
CA ASN A 338 22.09 -1.53 -22.39
C ASN A 338 20.87 -0.72 -21.94
N TRP A 339 20.09 -0.26 -22.91
CA TRP A 339 18.82 0.39 -22.66
C TRP A 339 17.67 -0.59 -22.83
N TYR A 340 16.73 -0.54 -21.91
CA TYR A 340 15.49 -1.32 -21.89
C TYR A 340 14.31 -0.39 -21.74
N TYR A 341 13.17 -0.78 -22.26
CA TYR A 341 11.93 -0.04 -22.06
C TYR A 341 10.84 -0.96 -21.50
N PHE A 342 10.05 -0.43 -20.58
CA PHE A 342 9.01 -1.18 -19.92
C PHE A 342 7.63 -0.68 -20.30
N LYS A 343 6.70 -1.59 -20.55
CA LYS A 343 5.31 -1.31 -20.88
C LYS A 343 4.58 -0.68 -19.68
N SER A 344 3.43 -0.07 -19.90
CA SER A 344 2.64 0.56 -18.84
C SER A 344 2.23 -0.41 -17.71
N TRP A 345 2.15 -1.69 -18.02
CA TRP A 345 1.88 -2.77 -17.05
C TRP A 345 3.15 -3.41 -16.46
N GLY A 346 4.34 -2.91 -16.82
CA GLY A 346 5.63 -3.29 -16.24
C GLY A 346 6.42 -4.33 -17.02
N GLY A 347 5.86 -5.02 -18.01
CA GLY A 347 6.60 -6.00 -18.81
C GLY A 347 7.63 -5.34 -19.73
N MET A 348 8.81 -5.96 -19.85
CA MET A 348 9.90 -5.51 -20.71
C MET A 348 9.52 -5.65 -22.18
N TYR A 349 9.93 -4.69 -23.02
CA TYR A 349 9.90 -4.82 -24.49
C TYR A 349 10.97 -5.82 -24.95
N HIS A 350 10.59 -6.74 -25.82
CA HIS A 350 11.51 -7.65 -26.52
C HIS A 350 10.92 -8.09 -27.86
N ASP A 351 11.75 -8.28 -28.87
CA ASP A 351 11.37 -8.66 -30.25
C ASP A 351 10.24 -7.79 -30.84
N GLU A 352 10.17 -6.51 -30.45
CA GLU A 352 9.08 -5.62 -30.85
C GLU A 352 9.54 -4.17 -31.03
N TRP A 353 8.75 -3.42 -31.78
CA TRP A 353 8.93 -1.99 -32.01
C TRP A 353 8.31 -1.15 -30.89
N LEU A 354 9.01 -0.06 -30.54
CA LEU A 354 8.49 1.03 -29.74
C LEU A 354 8.54 2.32 -30.55
N VAL A 355 7.41 3.01 -30.70
CA VAL A 355 7.36 4.38 -31.23
C VAL A 355 7.18 5.32 -30.05
N LYS A 356 8.13 6.22 -29.84
CA LYS A 356 8.11 7.17 -28.73
C LYS A 356 8.81 8.47 -29.10
N GLY A 357 8.14 9.59 -28.86
CA GLY A 357 8.71 10.92 -29.15
C GLY A 357 9.01 11.16 -30.63
N GLY A 358 8.26 10.51 -31.54
CA GLY A 358 8.48 10.61 -32.98
C GLY A 358 9.63 9.74 -33.50
N SER A 359 10.27 8.92 -32.67
CA SER A 359 11.32 7.98 -33.03
C SER A 359 10.88 6.55 -32.86
N SER A 360 11.41 5.65 -33.70
CA SER A 360 11.19 4.20 -33.58
C SER A 360 12.42 3.51 -33.04
N TYR A 361 12.20 2.58 -32.12
CA TYR A 361 13.21 1.74 -31.48
C TYR A 361 12.83 0.28 -31.67
N TYR A 362 13.81 -0.62 -31.68
CA TYR A 362 13.55 -2.06 -31.69
C TYR A 362 14.38 -2.76 -30.62
N PHE A 363 13.77 -3.73 -29.97
CA PHE A 363 14.39 -4.46 -28.87
C PHE A 363 14.76 -5.89 -29.27
N ARG A 364 15.92 -6.34 -28.83
CA ARG A 364 16.40 -7.71 -29.03
C ARG A 364 15.52 -8.70 -28.25
N SER A 365 15.60 -9.98 -28.59
CA SER A 365 14.87 -11.05 -27.89
C SER A 365 15.12 -11.09 -26.37
N TRP A 366 16.28 -10.63 -25.93
CA TRP A 366 16.63 -10.49 -24.52
C TRP A 366 16.32 -9.10 -23.94
N GLY A 367 15.67 -8.24 -24.68
CA GLY A 367 15.13 -6.94 -24.25
C GLY A 367 16.04 -5.73 -24.43
N GLY A 368 17.32 -5.90 -24.73
CA GLY A 368 18.22 -4.77 -24.99
C GLY A 368 17.88 -4.05 -26.29
N MET A 369 17.85 -2.72 -26.25
CA MET A 369 17.62 -1.87 -27.43
C MET A 369 18.75 -2.01 -28.45
N TYR A 370 18.42 -2.06 -29.75
CA TYR A 370 19.43 -1.92 -30.80
C TYR A 370 19.93 -0.48 -30.88
N SER A 371 21.24 -0.30 -30.99
CA SER A 371 21.91 1.00 -31.24
C SER A 371 23.20 0.80 -32.02
N SER A 372 23.62 1.82 -32.76
CA SER A 372 24.85 1.84 -33.60
C SER A 372 25.01 0.59 -34.46
N THR A 373 23.94 0.13 -35.11
CA THR A 373 23.98 -1.11 -35.88
C THR A 373 22.96 -1.17 -36.99
N THR A 374 23.21 -2.03 -38.00
CA THR A 374 22.22 -2.41 -39.00
C THR A 374 21.84 -3.87 -38.83
N VAL A 375 20.55 -4.16 -38.80
CA VAL A 375 20.01 -5.51 -38.57
C VAL A 375 18.85 -5.81 -39.49
N THR A 376 18.63 -7.10 -39.77
CA THR A 376 17.47 -7.57 -40.54
C THR A 376 16.36 -7.98 -39.57
N ILE A 377 15.21 -7.31 -39.66
CA ILE A 377 14.02 -7.58 -38.85
C ILE A 377 12.87 -7.88 -39.80
N GLY A 378 12.28 -9.06 -39.70
CA GLY A 378 11.17 -9.45 -40.58
C GLY A 378 11.52 -9.45 -42.08
N GLY A 379 12.79 -9.71 -42.42
CA GLY A 379 13.29 -9.73 -43.80
C GLY A 379 13.74 -8.35 -44.35
N ARG A 380 13.61 -7.27 -43.58
CA ARG A 380 14.03 -5.91 -43.94
C ARG A 380 15.25 -5.47 -43.15
N GLN A 381 16.12 -4.69 -43.75
CA GLN A 381 17.25 -4.06 -43.08
C GLN A 381 16.84 -2.73 -42.45
N TYR A 382 17.23 -2.58 -41.19
CA TYR A 382 17.05 -1.33 -40.43
C TYR A 382 18.36 -0.93 -39.80
N THR A 383 18.66 0.36 -39.87
CA THR A 383 19.83 0.96 -39.23
C THR A 383 19.37 1.77 -38.01
N PHE A 384 20.10 1.62 -36.94
CA PHE A 384 19.88 2.36 -35.67
C PHE A 384 21.11 3.22 -35.38
N ASP A 385 20.88 4.48 -34.99
CA ASP A 385 21.94 5.38 -34.53
C ASP A 385 22.45 5.01 -33.11
N GLU A 386 23.38 5.79 -32.58
CA GLU A 386 23.94 5.57 -31.26
C GLU A 386 22.90 5.72 -30.13
N SER A 387 21.85 6.50 -30.34
CA SER A 387 20.73 6.69 -29.42
C SER A 387 19.64 5.62 -29.57
N GLY A 388 19.81 4.70 -30.52
CA GLY A 388 18.86 3.65 -30.83
C GLY A 388 17.67 4.08 -31.69
N HIS A 389 17.68 5.28 -32.24
CA HIS A 389 16.63 5.70 -33.16
C HIS A 389 16.82 4.99 -34.52
N LYS A 390 15.71 4.49 -35.06
CA LYS A 390 15.71 4.01 -36.46
C LYS A 390 16.12 5.15 -37.37
N VAL A 391 17.19 4.94 -38.14
CA VAL A 391 17.62 5.87 -39.16
C VAL A 391 16.86 5.53 -40.44
N SER A 392 16.13 6.49 -40.99
CA SER A 392 15.47 6.34 -42.26
C SER A 392 16.52 6.44 -43.40
N VAL A 393 16.81 5.31 -44.07
CA VAL A 393 17.58 5.33 -45.31
C VAL A 393 16.62 5.78 -46.40
N GLN A 394 16.73 7.02 -46.82
CA GLN A 394 15.92 7.55 -47.92
C GLN A 394 16.46 7.02 -49.26
N SER A 395 15.81 5.99 -49.83
CA SER A 395 15.98 5.63 -51.23
C SER A 395 15.17 6.57 -52.14
N GLU A 396 15.44 6.54 -53.43
CA GLU A 396 14.63 7.29 -54.41
C GLU A 396 13.14 6.91 -54.31
N TRP A 397 12.83 5.63 -54.05
CA TRP A 397 11.47 5.10 -53.96
C TRP A 397 10.74 5.54 -52.69
N THR A 398 11.40 5.55 -51.55
CA THR A 398 10.82 6.05 -50.30
C THR A 398 10.59 7.57 -50.37
N LYS A 399 11.50 8.29 -51.01
CA LYS A 399 11.36 9.72 -51.28
C LYS A 399 10.21 10.01 -52.23
N LEU A 400 10.10 9.22 -53.33
CA LEU A 400 8.98 9.31 -54.26
C LEU A 400 7.66 9.07 -53.53
N ALA A 401 7.53 7.96 -52.78
CA ALA A 401 6.32 7.62 -52.05
C ALA A 401 5.85 8.75 -51.12
N SER A 402 6.77 9.38 -50.38
CA SER A 402 6.41 10.45 -49.45
C SER A 402 5.77 11.68 -50.11
N GLY A 403 5.98 11.88 -51.42
CA GLY A 403 5.42 13.01 -52.19
C GLY A 403 4.09 12.72 -52.89
N LEU A 404 3.67 11.44 -52.98
CA LEU A 404 2.52 11.04 -53.79
C LEU A 404 1.16 11.24 -53.10
N LYS A 405 0.12 11.49 -53.92
CA LYS A 405 -1.27 11.49 -53.44
C LYS A 405 -1.70 10.12 -52.97
N ALA A 406 -1.32 9.05 -53.67
CA ALA A 406 -1.56 7.67 -53.32
C ALA A 406 -1.08 7.34 -51.88
N ALA A 407 0.02 7.93 -51.44
CA ALA A 407 0.57 7.75 -50.12
C ALA A 407 -0.31 8.32 -48.98
N LYS A 408 -1.26 9.20 -49.27
CA LYS A 408 -2.17 9.74 -48.25
C LYS A 408 -3.19 8.71 -47.79
N THR A 409 -3.53 7.77 -48.66
CA THR A 409 -4.61 6.78 -48.42
C THR A 409 -4.12 5.34 -48.34
N HIS A 410 -2.89 5.06 -48.79
CA HIS A 410 -2.33 3.72 -48.84
C HIS A 410 -1.00 3.67 -48.06
N ASN A 411 -0.80 2.58 -47.33
CA ASN A 411 0.40 2.36 -46.52
C ASN A 411 1.44 1.46 -47.20
N GLN A 412 1.14 0.97 -48.41
CA GLN A 412 2.07 0.16 -49.19
C GLN A 412 1.88 0.42 -50.69
N LEU A 413 2.99 0.64 -51.38
CA LEU A 413 3.03 0.93 -52.80
C LEU A 413 4.07 0.04 -53.49
N ILE A 414 3.73 -0.43 -54.71
CA ILE A 414 4.66 -1.06 -55.65
C ILE A 414 4.78 -0.13 -56.83
N PHE A 415 6.01 0.34 -57.14
CA PHE A 415 6.32 1.13 -58.31
C PHE A 415 6.80 0.23 -59.42
N VAL A 416 6.30 0.43 -60.63
CA VAL A 416 6.80 -0.15 -61.86
C VAL A 416 7.28 0.99 -62.75
N SER A 417 8.58 1.27 -62.65
CA SER A 417 9.26 2.31 -63.47
C SER A 417 9.71 1.72 -64.79
N ALA A 418 8.90 1.90 -65.82
CA ALA A 418 9.11 1.26 -67.11
C ALA A 418 10.09 2.05 -68.02
N SER A 419 10.96 1.29 -68.68
CA SER A 419 11.84 1.78 -69.74
C SER A 419 11.77 0.80 -70.91
N SER A 420 11.00 1.15 -71.93
CA SER A 420 10.68 0.25 -73.08
C SER A 420 9.98 -1.02 -72.57
N THR A 421 10.60 -2.20 -72.66
CA THR A 421 10.07 -3.50 -72.31
C THR A 421 10.58 -4.01 -70.94
N THR A 422 11.50 -3.25 -70.34
CA THR A 422 12.02 -3.55 -68.98
C THR A 422 11.48 -2.56 -67.94
N ALA A 423 11.54 -2.93 -66.70
CA ALA A 423 11.18 -2.03 -65.63
C ALA A 423 12.04 -2.26 -64.37
N THR A 424 12.17 -1.21 -63.55
CA THR A 424 12.54 -1.34 -62.15
C THR A 424 11.27 -1.45 -61.35
N ILE A 425 11.18 -2.49 -60.54
CA ILE A 425 10.05 -2.73 -59.63
C ILE A 425 10.53 -2.52 -58.21
N ALA A 426 9.90 -1.55 -57.49
CA ALA A 426 10.21 -1.28 -56.10
C ALA A 426 8.97 -1.35 -55.25
N MET A 427 9.06 -2.02 -54.10
CA MET A 427 8.02 -2.11 -53.10
C MET A 427 8.42 -1.32 -51.86
N VAL A 428 7.54 -0.44 -51.42
CA VAL A 428 7.75 0.38 -50.23
C VAL A 428 6.55 0.30 -49.31
N THR A 429 6.83 0.33 -48.02
CA THR A 429 5.78 0.29 -46.98
C THR A 429 5.97 1.43 -45.99
N ARG A 430 4.87 2.02 -45.54
CA ARG A 430 4.88 3.00 -44.45
C ARG A 430 4.95 2.29 -43.14
N ASP A 431 5.95 2.60 -42.34
CA ASP A 431 6.15 2.10 -41.01
C ASP A 431 5.22 2.82 -39.98
N ALA A 432 5.09 2.26 -38.79
CA ALA A 432 4.21 2.79 -37.74
C ALA A 432 4.57 4.22 -37.27
N ASP A 433 5.81 4.66 -37.50
CA ASP A 433 6.28 6.03 -37.26
C ASP A 433 5.95 7.03 -38.37
N GLY A 434 5.30 6.55 -39.46
CA GLY A 434 4.93 7.33 -40.60
C GLY A 434 6.01 7.45 -41.68
N THR A 435 7.21 6.93 -41.44
CA THR A 435 8.29 6.91 -42.45
C THR A 435 8.08 5.79 -43.47
N TRP A 436 8.63 5.96 -44.69
CA TRP A 436 8.60 4.93 -45.71
C TRP A 436 9.89 4.11 -45.69
N SER A 437 9.77 2.79 -45.75
CA SER A 437 10.87 1.85 -45.88
C SER A 437 10.76 1.08 -47.18
N GLU A 438 11.89 0.85 -47.87
CA GLU A 438 11.95 0.03 -49.05
C GLU A 438 12.02 -1.45 -48.68
N ASP A 439 11.05 -2.24 -49.20
CA ASP A 439 10.99 -3.68 -48.97
C ASP A 439 11.79 -4.45 -50.00
N LEU A 440 11.81 -3.92 -51.22
CA LEU A 440 12.36 -4.58 -52.39
C LEU A 440 12.66 -3.54 -53.48
N CYS A 441 13.76 -3.72 -54.19
CA CYS A 441 14.00 -3.10 -55.50
C CYS A 441 14.62 -4.14 -56.41
N THR A 442 14.00 -4.38 -57.57
CA THR A 442 14.43 -5.41 -58.52
C THR A 442 14.15 -4.99 -59.97
N SER A 443 14.86 -5.62 -60.92
CA SER A 443 14.54 -5.50 -62.34
C SER A 443 13.45 -6.49 -62.74
N GLY A 444 12.72 -6.17 -63.78
CA GLY A 444 11.69 -7.01 -64.35
C GLY A 444 11.31 -6.58 -65.75
N TYR A 445 10.23 -7.13 -66.23
CA TYR A 445 9.74 -6.86 -67.59
C TYR A 445 8.27 -6.42 -67.54
N VAL A 446 7.91 -5.64 -68.58
CA VAL A 446 6.55 -5.24 -68.89
C VAL A 446 6.15 -5.77 -70.27
N GLY A 447 5.02 -5.37 -70.81
CA GLY A 447 4.52 -5.78 -72.08
C GLY A 447 5.54 -5.55 -73.25
N SER A 448 5.54 -6.40 -74.25
CA SER A 448 6.45 -6.33 -75.41
C SER A 448 6.26 -5.06 -76.26
N ALA A 449 5.13 -4.39 -76.09
CA ALA A 449 4.89 -3.06 -76.66
C ALA A 449 5.02 -1.92 -75.62
N GLY A 450 5.67 -2.17 -74.48
CA GLY A 450 5.89 -1.20 -73.40
C GLY A 450 4.66 -0.95 -72.56
N VAL A 451 4.63 0.23 -71.88
CA VAL A 451 3.53 0.69 -71.02
C VAL A 451 2.66 1.71 -71.76
N GLY A 452 1.36 1.68 -71.59
CA GLY A 452 0.42 2.62 -72.16
C GLY A 452 -1.04 2.20 -72.06
N GLU A 453 -1.86 2.71 -72.98
CA GLU A 453 -3.24 2.25 -73.08
C GLU A 453 -3.24 0.82 -73.63
N THR A 454 -3.95 -0.05 -72.89
CA THR A 454 -3.96 -1.50 -73.12
C THR A 454 -5.24 -1.90 -73.83
N THR A 455 -5.11 -2.79 -74.83
CA THR A 455 -6.23 -3.54 -75.39
C THR A 455 -5.88 -5.01 -75.42
N GLU A 456 -6.85 -5.88 -75.72
CA GLU A 456 -6.68 -7.34 -75.71
C GLU A 456 -5.53 -7.81 -76.63
N TRP A 457 -5.16 -6.99 -77.66
CA TRP A 457 -4.25 -7.41 -78.75
C TRP A 457 -2.95 -6.60 -78.85
N ASN A 458 -2.76 -5.52 -78.01
CA ASN A 458 -1.65 -4.61 -78.26
C ASN A 458 -0.39 -4.89 -77.45
N HIS A 459 -0.40 -5.93 -76.59
CA HIS A 459 0.73 -6.36 -75.79
C HIS A 459 1.36 -5.26 -74.91
N ARG A 460 0.57 -4.26 -74.51
CA ARG A 460 0.99 -3.20 -73.56
C ARG A 460 0.59 -3.50 -72.14
N THR A 461 1.47 -3.19 -71.20
CA THR A 461 1.11 -3.12 -69.82
C THR A 461 0.34 -1.83 -69.53
N PRO A 462 -0.82 -1.88 -68.85
CA PRO A 462 -1.62 -0.69 -68.60
C PRO A 462 -0.86 0.31 -67.72
N ARG A 463 -0.95 1.58 -68.12
CA ARG A 463 -0.51 2.71 -67.30
C ARG A 463 -1.56 3.03 -66.28
N GLY A 464 -1.15 3.31 -65.03
CA GLY A 464 -2.09 3.73 -63.98
C GLY A 464 -1.75 3.23 -62.58
N GLN A 465 -2.68 3.46 -61.68
CA GLN A 465 -2.65 2.96 -60.31
C GLN A 465 -3.73 1.89 -60.16
N PHE A 466 -3.36 0.73 -59.64
CA PHE A 466 -4.23 -0.44 -59.53
C PHE A 466 -4.06 -1.09 -58.14
N GLY A 467 -5.13 -1.75 -57.69
CA GLY A 467 -5.10 -2.68 -56.56
C GLY A 467 -4.86 -4.12 -57.00
N PHE A 468 -4.93 -5.05 -56.06
CA PHE A 468 -4.84 -6.49 -56.33
C PHE A 468 -6.16 -7.17 -55.94
N THR A 469 -6.66 -8.06 -56.84
CA THR A 469 -7.91 -8.81 -56.61
C THR A 469 -7.66 -10.24 -56.09
N TYR A 470 -6.70 -10.95 -56.68
CA TYR A 470 -6.40 -12.35 -56.36
C TYR A 470 -4.91 -12.56 -56.19
N ALA A 471 -4.56 -13.41 -55.20
CA ALA A 471 -3.26 -14.03 -55.13
C ALA A 471 -3.43 -15.53 -55.44
N PHE A 472 -2.72 -16.04 -56.42
CA PHE A 472 -2.82 -17.44 -56.80
C PHE A 472 -1.50 -17.96 -57.39
N GLY A 473 -1.41 -19.26 -57.63
CA GLY A 473 -0.27 -19.85 -58.31
C GLY A 473 -0.29 -21.36 -58.37
N ILE A 474 0.59 -21.92 -59.19
CA ILE A 474 0.78 -23.35 -59.37
C ILE A 474 1.41 -23.95 -58.10
N LEU A 475 2.33 -23.23 -57.48
CA LEU A 475 3.03 -23.67 -56.28
C LEU A 475 2.24 -23.33 -54.99
N PRO A 476 2.51 -24.01 -53.87
CA PRO A 476 1.87 -23.72 -52.59
C PRO A 476 2.10 -22.29 -52.12
N ASN A 477 1.20 -21.75 -51.30
CA ASN A 477 1.34 -20.42 -50.71
C ASN A 477 2.72 -20.21 -50.05
N PRO A 478 3.51 -19.23 -50.51
CA PRO A 478 4.85 -18.96 -50.02
C PRO A 478 4.87 -18.26 -48.65
N GLY A 479 3.70 -17.98 -48.05
CA GLY A 479 3.54 -17.27 -46.79
C GLY A 479 2.90 -15.89 -46.95
N THR A 480 2.10 -15.64 -47.99
CA THR A 480 1.36 -14.39 -48.14
C THR A 480 0.24 -14.27 -47.11
N LYS A 481 -0.01 -13.02 -46.70
CA LYS A 481 -1.14 -12.65 -45.80
C LYS A 481 -2.44 -12.44 -46.57
N LEU A 482 -2.37 -12.38 -47.92
CA LEU A 482 -3.55 -12.31 -48.76
C LEU A 482 -4.20 -13.69 -48.89
N SER A 483 -5.50 -13.71 -49.22
CA SER A 483 -6.14 -14.95 -49.61
C SER A 483 -5.47 -15.52 -50.85
N TYR A 484 -4.96 -16.77 -50.75
CA TYR A 484 -4.19 -17.41 -51.82
C TYR A 484 -4.89 -18.67 -52.33
N THR A 485 -4.99 -18.80 -53.64
CA THR A 485 -5.50 -20.02 -54.29
C THR A 485 -4.35 -20.78 -54.95
N GLN A 486 -4.03 -21.97 -54.45
CA GLN A 486 -3.21 -22.90 -55.22
C GLN A 486 -4.08 -23.50 -56.32
N VAL A 487 -3.70 -23.32 -57.58
CA VAL A 487 -4.48 -23.76 -58.72
C VAL A 487 -4.22 -25.23 -59.06
N ASP A 488 -5.23 -25.86 -59.64
CA ASP A 488 -5.15 -27.17 -60.28
C ASP A 488 -5.58 -27.05 -61.77
N ASP A 489 -5.75 -28.17 -62.44
CA ASP A 489 -6.08 -28.27 -63.86
C ASP A 489 -7.47 -27.70 -64.23
N THR A 490 -8.24 -27.30 -63.25
CA THR A 490 -9.60 -26.77 -63.46
C THR A 490 -9.66 -25.23 -63.55
N TYR A 491 -8.56 -24.54 -63.26
CA TYR A 491 -8.54 -23.07 -63.18
C TYR A 491 -8.12 -22.40 -64.50
N TYR A 492 -8.89 -21.39 -64.89
CA TYR A 492 -8.72 -20.63 -66.10
C TYR A 492 -8.88 -19.12 -65.84
N TRP A 493 -8.19 -18.29 -66.62
CA TRP A 493 -8.49 -16.87 -66.77
C TRP A 493 -9.02 -16.66 -68.19
N VAL A 494 -10.26 -16.22 -68.32
CA VAL A 494 -10.95 -16.16 -69.61
C VAL A 494 -10.62 -14.85 -70.33
N ASP A 495 -10.00 -14.96 -71.51
CA ASP A 495 -9.64 -13.87 -72.41
C ASP A 495 -10.51 -13.80 -73.67
N ASP A 496 -11.50 -14.66 -73.82
CA ASP A 496 -12.48 -14.66 -74.92
C ASP A 496 -13.41 -13.46 -74.80
N VAL A 497 -13.23 -12.44 -75.70
CA VAL A 497 -14.07 -11.23 -75.71
C VAL A 497 -15.56 -11.48 -75.98
N ASN A 498 -15.92 -12.66 -76.49
CA ASN A 498 -17.31 -13.07 -76.70
C ASN A 498 -17.91 -13.85 -75.55
N SER A 499 -17.08 -14.16 -74.59
CA SER A 499 -17.56 -14.92 -73.40
C SER A 499 -18.11 -13.98 -72.33
N ARG A 500 -19.20 -14.41 -71.70
CA ARG A 500 -19.76 -13.75 -70.50
C ARG A 500 -18.80 -13.79 -69.30
N TYR A 501 -17.77 -14.62 -69.38
CA TYR A 501 -16.72 -14.76 -68.36
C TYR A 501 -15.44 -13.99 -68.67
N TYR A 502 -15.46 -13.15 -69.72
CA TYR A 502 -14.31 -12.35 -70.12
C TYR A 502 -13.68 -11.63 -68.90
N ASN A 503 -12.37 -11.69 -68.79
CA ASN A 503 -11.56 -11.16 -67.71
C ASN A 503 -11.92 -11.67 -66.31
N GLN A 504 -12.34 -12.93 -66.22
CA GLN A 504 -12.69 -13.56 -64.94
C GLN A 504 -11.80 -14.78 -64.65
N PHE A 505 -11.45 -14.94 -63.36
CA PHE A 505 -10.78 -16.11 -62.80
C PHE A 505 -11.86 -17.15 -62.45
N VAL A 506 -11.87 -18.26 -63.16
CA VAL A 506 -12.93 -19.28 -63.02
C VAL A 506 -12.37 -20.68 -62.82
N THR A 507 -13.13 -21.56 -62.22
CA THR A 507 -12.83 -22.99 -62.15
C THR A 507 -13.96 -23.80 -62.80
N THR A 508 -13.60 -24.77 -63.62
CA THR A 508 -14.59 -25.69 -64.28
C THR A 508 -15.34 -26.57 -63.27
N LYS A 509 -14.92 -26.63 -62.01
CA LYS A 509 -15.67 -27.30 -60.93
C LYS A 509 -17.02 -26.64 -60.67
N THR A 510 -17.11 -25.33 -60.83
CA THR A 510 -18.30 -24.54 -60.54
C THR A 510 -18.85 -23.81 -61.73
N THR A 511 -18.04 -23.60 -62.78
CA THR A 511 -18.38 -22.81 -63.95
C THR A 511 -18.28 -23.70 -65.20
N PRO A 512 -19.36 -24.05 -65.86
CA PRO A 512 -19.31 -24.79 -67.12
C PRO A 512 -18.53 -24.02 -68.18
N LYS A 513 -17.65 -24.72 -68.91
CA LYS A 513 -16.81 -24.11 -69.95
C LYS A 513 -17.71 -23.49 -71.06
N ALA A 514 -17.64 -22.18 -71.18
CA ALA A 514 -18.40 -21.38 -72.13
C ALA A 514 -17.52 -20.27 -72.71
N TRP A 515 -16.33 -20.63 -73.17
CA TRP A 515 -15.34 -19.76 -73.81
C TRP A 515 -14.51 -20.55 -74.84
N ASN A 516 -14.01 -19.87 -75.85
CA ASN A 516 -13.16 -20.42 -76.91
C ASN A 516 -11.67 -20.14 -76.67
N SER A 517 -11.38 -19.13 -75.82
CA SER A 517 -10.03 -18.75 -75.47
C SER A 517 -9.93 -18.47 -73.95
N ALA A 518 -8.88 -18.94 -73.30
CA ALA A 518 -8.55 -18.65 -71.94
C ALA A 518 -7.13 -19.08 -71.63
N GLU A 519 -6.48 -18.42 -70.69
CA GLU A 519 -5.26 -18.90 -70.07
C GLU A 519 -5.57 -20.08 -69.15
N HIS A 520 -5.09 -21.30 -69.52
CA HIS A 520 -5.15 -22.45 -68.63
C HIS A 520 -3.98 -22.33 -67.62
N ILE A 521 -4.28 -21.90 -66.41
CA ILE A 521 -3.28 -21.38 -65.47
C ILE A 521 -2.18 -22.40 -65.18
N ILE A 522 -2.52 -23.66 -65.01
CA ILE A 522 -1.56 -24.71 -64.66
C ILE A 522 -0.52 -24.98 -65.75
N GLU A 523 -0.82 -24.64 -67.02
CA GLU A 523 0.05 -24.85 -68.16
C GLU A 523 1.07 -23.72 -68.33
N ILE A 524 0.88 -22.57 -67.70
CA ILE A 524 1.75 -21.40 -67.86
C ILE A 524 2.91 -21.45 -66.86
N ASN A 525 3.66 -22.52 -66.89
CA ASN A 525 4.78 -22.82 -66.06
C ASN A 525 6.11 -22.36 -66.70
N PRO A 526 7.07 -21.73 -65.99
CA PRO A 526 7.04 -21.34 -64.59
C PRO A 526 6.45 -19.94 -64.30
N ALA A 527 5.95 -19.23 -65.33
CA ALA A 527 5.51 -17.85 -65.18
C ALA A 527 4.44 -17.71 -64.07
N TYR A 528 3.54 -18.67 -63.95
CA TYR A 528 2.46 -18.61 -62.96
C TYR A 528 2.69 -19.47 -61.71
N HIS A 529 3.98 -19.76 -61.38
CA HIS A 529 4.32 -20.30 -60.09
C HIS A 529 3.70 -19.47 -58.97
N TYR A 530 3.75 -18.14 -59.12
CA TYR A 530 3.19 -17.17 -58.18
C TYR A 530 2.65 -15.95 -58.92
N VAL A 531 1.44 -15.51 -58.63
CA VAL A 531 0.71 -14.46 -59.32
C VAL A 531 -0.03 -13.54 -58.36
N LEU A 532 -0.01 -12.24 -58.63
CA LEU A 532 -0.93 -11.23 -58.12
C LEU A 532 -1.69 -10.62 -59.29
N SER A 533 -3.02 -10.76 -59.33
CA SER A 533 -3.84 -10.15 -60.39
C SER A 533 -4.17 -8.71 -60.04
N LEU A 534 -4.00 -7.80 -61.02
CA LEU A 534 -4.38 -6.40 -60.89
C LEU A 534 -5.90 -6.27 -61.03
N ASP A 535 -6.48 -5.24 -60.41
CA ASP A 535 -7.88 -4.85 -60.59
C ASP A 535 -8.10 -4.06 -61.90
N TYR A 536 -7.31 -4.37 -62.92
CA TYR A 536 -7.44 -3.80 -64.25
C TYR A 536 -8.70 -4.33 -64.94
N ASN A 537 -9.42 -3.44 -65.66
CA ASN A 537 -10.70 -3.74 -66.33
C ASN A 537 -11.73 -4.45 -65.38
N PRO A 538 -12.05 -3.86 -64.25
CA PRO A 538 -12.91 -4.51 -63.25
C PRO A 538 -14.35 -4.73 -63.74
N ASN A 539 -14.77 -3.98 -64.73
CA ASN A 539 -16.09 -4.14 -65.36
C ASN A 539 -16.12 -5.24 -66.44
N CYS A 540 -15.01 -5.94 -66.63
CA CYS A 540 -14.87 -7.00 -67.65
C CYS A 540 -15.33 -6.54 -69.02
N THR A 541 -14.99 -5.27 -69.42
CA THR A 541 -15.39 -4.70 -70.69
C THR A 541 -14.59 -5.38 -71.84
N PRO A 542 -15.29 -6.05 -72.82
CA PRO A 542 -14.62 -6.78 -73.87
C PRO A 542 -13.67 -5.89 -74.69
N GLY A 543 -12.48 -6.41 -75.00
CA GLY A 543 -11.49 -5.75 -75.81
C GLY A 543 -10.61 -4.68 -75.14
N VAL A 544 -10.93 -4.32 -73.88
CA VAL A 544 -10.14 -3.38 -73.07
C VAL A 544 -8.83 -4.00 -72.60
N GLY A 545 -8.79 -5.33 -72.52
CA GLY A 545 -7.67 -6.13 -72.05
C GLY A 545 -8.05 -6.98 -70.86
N SER A 546 -7.46 -8.16 -70.76
CA SER A 546 -7.69 -9.15 -69.70
C SER A 546 -6.36 -9.67 -69.13
N ALA A 547 -6.41 -10.45 -68.06
CA ALA A 547 -5.27 -11.19 -67.50
C ALA A 547 -4.02 -10.33 -67.22
N ILE A 548 -4.18 -9.18 -66.61
CA ILE A 548 -3.04 -8.31 -66.25
C ILE A 548 -2.54 -8.69 -64.84
N PHE A 549 -1.34 -9.23 -64.76
CA PHE A 549 -0.76 -9.81 -63.56
C PHE A 549 0.63 -9.27 -63.24
N LEU A 550 1.03 -9.35 -61.99
CA LEU A 550 2.41 -9.36 -61.55
C LEU A 550 2.77 -10.82 -61.24
N HIS A 551 3.77 -11.38 -61.98
CA HIS A 551 4.06 -12.83 -61.92
C HIS A 551 5.56 -13.13 -62.04
N CYS A 552 5.94 -14.42 -62.01
CA CYS A 552 7.33 -14.86 -62.15
C CYS A 552 7.85 -14.65 -63.56
N SER A 553 9.06 -14.08 -63.71
CA SER A 553 9.65 -13.79 -64.98
C SER A 553 10.18 -15.04 -65.67
N THR A 554 10.01 -15.08 -67.00
CA THR A 554 10.67 -16.01 -67.91
C THR A 554 11.86 -15.36 -68.67
N ASN A 555 12.38 -14.22 -68.10
CA ASN A 555 13.51 -13.44 -68.65
C ASN A 555 13.25 -12.85 -70.04
N ARG A 556 11.99 -12.49 -70.30
CA ARG A 556 11.56 -11.84 -71.55
C ARG A 556 10.36 -10.92 -71.33
N PRO A 557 10.11 -9.97 -72.20
CA PRO A 557 8.91 -9.14 -72.21
C PRO A 557 7.63 -9.99 -72.18
N THR A 558 6.57 -9.46 -71.56
CA THR A 558 5.28 -10.15 -71.35
C THR A 558 4.28 -9.82 -72.49
N GLY A 559 3.11 -10.46 -72.45
CA GLY A 559 1.98 -10.08 -73.33
C GLY A 559 1.19 -8.85 -72.88
N GLY A 560 1.56 -8.27 -71.72
CA GLY A 560 0.89 -7.12 -71.06
C GLY A 560 1.03 -7.13 -69.55
N CYS A 561 1.47 -8.22 -68.96
CA CYS A 561 1.72 -8.38 -67.52
C CYS A 561 3.00 -7.63 -67.08
N ILE A 562 3.24 -7.66 -65.79
CA ILE A 562 4.52 -7.29 -65.15
C ILE A 562 5.15 -8.58 -64.63
N SER A 563 6.45 -8.76 -64.84
CA SER A 563 7.14 -9.95 -64.29
C SER A 563 8.42 -9.59 -63.59
N VAL A 564 8.71 -10.35 -62.53
CA VAL A 564 9.92 -10.22 -61.70
C VAL A 564 10.55 -11.62 -61.47
N PRO A 565 11.83 -11.74 -61.12
CA PRO A 565 12.43 -13.01 -60.73
C PRO A 565 11.61 -13.73 -59.68
N GLU A 566 11.50 -15.05 -59.74
CA GLU A 566 10.63 -15.85 -58.85
C GLU A 566 10.94 -15.63 -57.37
N ASN A 567 12.23 -15.58 -56.97
CA ASN A 567 12.60 -15.28 -55.59
C ASN A 567 12.11 -13.89 -55.13
N GLN A 568 12.02 -12.94 -56.03
CA GLN A 568 11.51 -11.61 -55.75
C GLN A 568 9.98 -11.60 -55.70
N MET A 569 9.31 -12.40 -56.53
CA MET A 569 7.86 -12.60 -56.46
C MET A 569 7.45 -13.23 -55.12
N ILE A 570 8.23 -14.21 -54.63
CA ILE A 570 8.05 -14.78 -53.30
C ILE A 570 8.21 -13.69 -52.20
N THR A 571 9.21 -12.81 -52.35
CA THR A 571 9.41 -11.71 -51.40
C THR A 571 8.24 -10.72 -51.42
N ILE A 572 7.74 -10.38 -52.63
CA ILE A 572 6.54 -9.52 -52.75
C ILE A 572 5.34 -10.17 -52.06
N LEU A 573 5.05 -11.44 -52.35
CA LEU A 573 3.91 -12.15 -51.76
C LEU A 573 3.99 -12.24 -50.21
N LYS A 574 5.16 -12.44 -49.64
CA LYS A 574 5.36 -12.46 -48.18
C LYS A 574 5.12 -11.12 -47.53
N ASN A 575 5.40 -10.01 -48.25
CA ASN A 575 5.34 -8.66 -47.70
C ASN A 575 4.09 -7.89 -48.08
N VAL A 576 3.38 -8.27 -49.16
CA VAL A 576 2.18 -7.58 -49.62
C VAL A 576 1.09 -7.58 -48.58
N GLN A 577 0.44 -6.44 -48.41
CA GLN A 577 -0.63 -6.21 -47.43
C GLN A 577 -1.96 -5.93 -48.16
N PRO A 578 -3.10 -6.22 -47.53
CA PRO A 578 -4.39 -5.78 -48.05
C PRO A 578 -4.40 -4.26 -48.26
N GLY A 579 -4.86 -3.81 -49.43
CA GLY A 579 -4.88 -2.40 -49.81
C GLY A 579 -3.56 -1.88 -50.41
N CYS A 580 -2.55 -2.74 -50.66
CA CYS A 580 -1.37 -2.38 -51.46
C CYS A 580 -1.79 -1.93 -52.86
N GLN A 581 -1.16 -0.87 -53.34
CA GLN A 581 -1.37 -0.40 -54.73
C GLN A 581 -0.10 -0.59 -55.58
N ILE A 582 -0.28 -0.88 -56.84
CA ILE A 582 0.76 -0.90 -57.86
C ILE A 582 0.58 0.31 -58.79
N ILE A 583 1.66 1.06 -58.99
CA ILE A 583 1.69 2.26 -59.83
C ILE A 583 2.64 2.00 -61.00
N ILE A 584 2.13 2.07 -62.22
CA ILE A 584 2.81 1.65 -63.42
C ILE A 584 2.92 2.85 -64.39
N ASP A 585 4.13 3.32 -64.66
CA ASP A 585 4.39 4.37 -65.66
C ASP A 585 5.90 4.47 -65.98
N SER A 586 6.28 5.41 -66.86
CA SER A 586 7.66 5.81 -67.03
C SER A 586 8.20 6.50 -65.75
N ALA A 587 9.51 6.49 -65.56
CA ALA A 587 10.16 7.09 -64.40
C ALA A 587 9.78 8.58 -64.19
N SER A 588 9.61 9.34 -65.25
CA SER A 588 9.27 10.77 -65.23
C SER A 588 7.82 11.02 -64.78
N GLU A 589 6.92 10.07 -65.02
CA GLU A 589 5.49 10.23 -64.81
C GLU A 589 5.00 9.66 -63.44
N LEU A 590 5.74 8.75 -62.84
CA LEU A 590 5.38 8.15 -61.52
C LEU A 590 5.09 9.19 -60.44
N LYS A 591 5.70 10.37 -60.50
CA LYS A 591 5.49 11.47 -59.52
C LYS A 591 4.09 12.10 -59.58
N ASN A 592 3.28 11.81 -60.58
CA ASN A 592 1.98 12.43 -60.82
C ASN A 592 0.81 11.70 -60.08
N TYR A 593 1.07 10.56 -59.48
CA TYR A 593 0.07 9.70 -58.83
C TYR A 593 -0.21 10.01 -57.34
#